data_db5fc21a354a54235b92792b8e4352e1
#
_entry.id   db5fc21a354a54235b92792b8e4352e1
#
_cell.length_a   1.000
_cell.length_b   1.000
_cell.length_c   1.000
_cell.angle_alpha   90.00
_cell.angle_beta   90.00
_cell.angle_gamma   90.00
#
_symmetry.space_group_name_H-M   'P 1'
#
loop_
_entity.id
_entity.type
_entity.pdbx_description
1 polymer ?
#
loop_
_entity_poly.entity_id
_entity_poly.type
_entity_poly.pdbx_seq_one_letter_code
_entity_poly.pdbx_strand_id
1 'polypeptide(L)'
;MSCTPFIAKPILTTRDAIASHVRWKITLLTAARMHEPLSDRATHSVQYPDECAIRRWLLSQYTLHLRQTPEYLSVVRWHQEFHRQMLVIANLINVGKFAAAEHLLNTSETFQAASNSLANAIVALDRISPVSLAS
;
A
#
# COMPACT_ATOMS: atom_id res chain seq x y z
N MET A 1 6.30 6.26 11.53
CA MET A 1 5.41 6.84 10.52
C MET A 1 4.55 5.78 9.91
N SER A 2 3.33 6.13 9.68
CA SER A 2 2.34 5.22 9.11
C SER A 2 2.31 5.34 7.58
N CYS A 3 1.93 4.26 6.90
CA CYS A 3 1.61 4.27 5.47
C CYS A 3 0.41 5.17 5.17
N THR A 4 -0.46 5.38 6.14
CA THR A 4 -1.57 6.30 5.99
C THR A 4 -1.06 7.71 6.20
N PRO A 5 -1.21 8.60 5.20
CA PRO A 5 -0.65 9.95 5.35
C PRO A 5 -1.39 10.80 6.37
N PHE A 6 -2.56 10.40 6.82
CA PHE A 6 -3.44 11.25 7.63
C PHE A 6 -3.57 10.78 9.07
N ILE A 7 -3.65 9.49 9.31
CA ILE A 7 -4.03 8.96 10.62
C ILE A 7 -3.12 7.78 10.95
N ALA A 8 -2.61 7.77 12.17
CA ALA A 8 -1.83 6.67 12.69
C ALA A 8 -2.75 5.58 13.27
N LYS A 9 -3.79 5.23 12.53
CA LYS A 9 -4.72 4.19 12.96
C LYS A 9 -4.06 2.81 12.76
N PRO A 10 -4.01 1.97 13.80
CA PRO A 10 -3.44 0.65 13.64
C PRO A 10 -4.29 -0.21 12.70
N ILE A 11 -3.63 -1.09 11.96
CA ILE A 11 -4.29 -2.08 11.13
C ILE A 11 -4.56 -3.29 12.01
N LEU A 12 -5.84 -3.57 12.25
CA LEU A 12 -6.27 -4.68 13.10
C LEU A 12 -6.95 -5.80 12.32
N THR A 13 -7.37 -5.52 11.09
CA THR A 13 -8.13 -6.47 10.28
C THR A 13 -7.63 -6.46 8.84
N THR A 14 -7.99 -7.49 8.10
CA THR A 14 -7.75 -7.54 6.64
C THR A 14 -8.42 -6.37 5.93
N ARG A 15 -9.61 -5.99 6.37
CA ARG A 15 -10.33 -4.85 5.81
C ARG A 15 -9.53 -3.55 5.99
N ASP A 16 -8.94 -3.35 7.16
CA ASP A 16 -8.11 -2.16 7.42
C ASP A 16 -6.87 -2.15 6.52
N ALA A 17 -6.24 -3.30 6.30
CA ALA A 17 -5.08 -3.40 5.43
C ALA A 17 -5.42 -3.03 3.99
N ILE A 18 -6.55 -3.54 3.49
CA ILE A 18 -7.01 -3.22 2.13
C ILE A 18 -7.40 -1.74 2.03
N ALA A 19 -8.06 -1.21 3.05
CA ALA A 19 -8.44 0.21 3.08
C ALA A 19 -7.22 1.12 3.04
N SER A 20 -6.16 0.77 3.76
CA SER A 20 -4.89 1.53 3.75
C SER A 20 -4.29 1.57 2.34
N HIS A 21 -4.31 0.46 1.64
CA HIS A 21 -3.84 0.34 0.26
C HIS A 21 -4.67 1.22 -0.69
N VAL A 22 -5.98 1.15 -0.61
CA VAL A 22 -6.88 1.95 -1.46
C VAL A 22 -6.68 3.45 -1.20
N ARG A 23 -6.47 3.82 0.05
CA ARG A 23 -6.25 5.22 0.42
C ARG A 23 -5.01 5.80 -0.27
N TRP A 24 -3.98 5.00 -0.45
CA TRP A 24 -2.79 5.45 -1.17
C TRP A 24 -3.10 5.82 -2.62
N LYS A 25 -3.90 5.00 -3.30
CA LYS A 25 -4.31 5.30 -4.68
C LYS A 25 -5.05 6.62 -4.75
N ILE A 26 -5.97 6.84 -3.80
CA ILE A 26 -6.74 8.09 -3.73
C ILE A 26 -5.81 9.27 -3.47
N THR A 27 -4.86 9.13 -2.56
CA THR A 27 -3.90 10.19 -2.24
C THR A 27 -3.10 10.62 -3.47
N LEU A 28 -2.57 9.65 -4.20
CA LEU A 28 -1.79 9.94 -5.41
C LEU A 28 -2.65 10.57 -6.49
N LEU A 29 -3.84 10.05 -6.73
CA LEU A 29 -4.73 10.56 -7.76
C LEU A 29 -5.20 11.98 -7.43
N THR A 30 -5.52 12.24 -6.17
CA THR A 30 -5.93 13.58 -5.73
C THR A 30 -4.82 14.60 -5.96
N ALA A 31 -3.59 14.27 -5.56
CA ALA A 31 -2.45 15.18 -5.79
C ALA A 31 -2.25 15.48 -7.27
N ALA A 32 -2.33 14.45 -8.13
CA ALA A 32 -2.18 14.64 -9.57
C ALA A 32 -3.26 15.54 -10.14
N ARG A 33 -4.52 15.30 -9.76
CA ARG A 33 -5.66 16.09 -10.26
C ARG A 33 -5.67 17.53 -9.75
N MET A 34 -5.21 17.73 -8.54
CA MET A 34 -5.15 19.07 -7.93
C MET A 34 -3.89 19.84 -8.35
N HIS A 35 -3.00 19.20 -9.11
CA HIS A 35 -1.73 19.79 -9.54
C HIS A 35 -0.90 20.24 -8.32
N GLU A 36 -0.82 19.42 -7.29
CA GLU A 36 -0.08 19.70 -6.08
C GLU A 36 0.94 18.58 -5.82
N PRO A 37 2.16 18.92 -5.38
CA PRO A 37 3.09 17.89 -4.97
C PRO A 37 2.57 17.17 -3.73
N LEU A 38 3.08 15.97 -3.49
CA LEU A 38 2.79 15.24 -2.27
C LEU A 38 3.45 15.97 -1.09
N SER A 39 2.83 15.86 0.08
CA SER A 39 3.46 16.34 1.31
C SER A 39 4.78 15.60 1.56
N ASP A 40 5.66 16.19 2.36
CA ASP A 40 6.92 15.54 2.72
C ASP A 40 6.67 14.21 3.43
N ARG A 41 5.65 14.17 4.28
CA ARG A 41 5.27 12.93 4.99
C ARG A 41 4.83 11.85 4.01
N ALA A 42 3.96 12.18 3.06
CA ALA A 42 3.48 11.22 2.07
C ALA A 42 4.64 10.72 1.21
N THR A 43 5.51 11.62 0.76
CA THR A 43 6.68 11.25 -0.02
C THR A 43 7.58 10.28 0.74
N HIS A 44 7.84 10.59 2.02
CA HIS A 44 8.65 9.72 2.88
C HIS A 44 8.02 8.32 3.01
N SER A 45 6.73 8.26 3.24
CA SER A 45 6.03 6.98 3.42
C SER A 45 6.05 6.13 2.16
N VAL A 46 6.01 6.73 0.98
CA VAL A 46 6.13 6.00 -0.28
C VAL A 46 7.54 5.43 -0.43
N GLN A 47 8.56 6.21 -0.07
CA GLN A 47 9.96 5.81 -0.21
C GLN A 47 10.37 4.70 0.76
N TYR A 48 9.75 4.63 1.92
CA TYR A 48 10.15 3.73 3.01
C TYR A 48 9.03 2.77 3.39
N PRO A 49 8.83 1.69 2.62
CA PRO A 49 7.75 0.74 2.90
C PRO A 49 7.86 0.08 4.27
N ASP A 50 9.05 0.02 4.85
CA ASP A 50 9.24 -0.56 6.18
C ASP A 50 8.51 0.22 7.28
N GLU A 51 8.22 1.49 7.06
CA GLU A 51 7.50 2.34 8.01
C GLU A 51 5.99 2.31 7.78
N CYS A 52 5.53 1.53 6.80
CA CYS A 52 4.14 1.42 6.45
C CYS A 52 3.33 0.68 7.50
N ALA A 53 2.09 1.12 7.73
CA ALA A 53 1.19 0.44 8.65
C ALA A 53 0.94 -1.02 8.25
N ILE A 54 0.91 -1.34 6.96
CA ILE A 54 0.80 -2.72 6.48
C ILE A 54 2.01 -3.54 6.93
N ARG A 55 3.21 -2.97 6.82
CA ARG A 55 4.42 -3.65 7.28
C ARG A 55 4.37 -3.91 8.79
N ARG A 56 3.91 -2.94 9.57
CA ARG A 56 3.78 -3.12 11.01
C ARG A 56 2.74 -4.18 11.36
N TRP A 57 1.64 -4.24 10.61
CA TRP A 57 0.65 -5.29 10.77
C TRP A 57 1.26 -6.66 10.48
N LEU A 58 2.06 -6.79 9.42
CA LEU A 58 2.75 -8.02 9.07
C LEU A 58 3.73 -8.46 10.15
N LEU A 59 4.28 -7.53 10.92
CA LEU A 59 5.22 -7.83 12.00
C LEU A 59 4.53 -7.94 13.36
N SER A 60 3.21 -7.85 13.40
CA SER A 60 2.45 -7.91 14.64
C SER A 60 2.29 -9.34 15.15
N GLN A 61 1.78 -9.46 16.37
CA GLN A 61 1.46 -10.76 16.98
C GLN A 61 0.43 -11.54 16.16
N TYR A 62 -0.48 -10.85 15.48
CA TYR A 62 -1.56 -11.49 14.74
C TYR A 62 -1.06 -12.37 13.59
N THR A 63 0.12 -12.06 13.05
CA THR A 63 0.67 -12.77 11.90
C THR A 63 1.90 -13.59 12.26
N LEU A 64 2.32 -13.58 13.51
CA LEU A 64 3.59 -14.20 13.95
C LEU A 64 3.72 -15.65 13.48
N HIS A 65 2.69 -16.44 13.65
CA HIS A 65 2.69 -17.87 13.30
C HIS A 65 2.56 -18.13 11.79
N LEU A 66 2.32 -17.10 10.99
CA LEU A 66 2.13 -17.22 9.55
C LEU A 66 3.36 -16.85 8.73
N ARG A 67 4.43 -16.39 9.37
CA ARG A 67 5.56 -15.74 8.69
C ARG A 67 6.33 -16.63 7.71
N GLN A 68 6.22 -17.93 7.82
CA GLN A 68 6.89 -18.84 6.92
C GLN A 68 5.96 -19.40 5.84
N THR A 69 4.71 -18.99 5.83
CA THR A 69 3.76 -19.46 4.82
C THR A 69 3.97 -18.74 3.48
N PRO A 70 3.68 -19.42 2.35
CA PRO A 70 3.73 -18.74 1.05
C PRO A 70 2.80 -17.54 0.97
N GLU A 71 1.64 -17.60 1.65
CA GLU A 71 0.67 -16.51 1.66
C GLU A 71 1.24 -15.26 2.32
N TYR A 72 1.94 -15.42 3.44
CA TYR A 72 2.60 -14.30 4.12
C TYR A 72 3.69 -13.68 3.24
N LEU A 73 4.54 -14.51 2.67
CA LEU A 73 5.64 -14.07 1.81
C LEU A 73 5.11 -13.36 0.56
N SER A 74 3.96 -13.80 0.05
CA SER A 74 3.30 -13.15 -1.07
C SER A 74 2.86 -11.73 -0.73
N VAL A 75 2.31 -11.50 0.48
CA VAL A 75 1.94 -10.16 0.93
C VAL A 75 3.18 -9.26 1.01
N VAL A 76 4.26 -9.77 1.61
CA VAL A 76 5.51 -9.01 1.71
C VAL A 76 6.00 -8.58 0.34
N ARG A 77 6.03 -9.53 -0.61
CA ARG A 77 6.50 -9.28 -1.97
C ARG A 77 5.66 -8.22 -2.68
N TRP A 78 4.33 -8.39 -2.67
CA TRP A 78 3.44 -7.48 -3.39
C TRP A 78 3.33 -6.11 -2.72
N HIS A 79 3.50 -6.05 -1.41
CA HIS A 79 3.58 -4.78 -0.70
C HIS A 79 4.80 -3.97 -1.15
N GLN A 80 5.96 -4.62 -1.25
CA GLN A 80 7.17 -3.96 -1.75
C GLN A 80 7.00 -3.51 -3.20
N GLU A 81 6.42 -4.36 -4.03
CA GLU A 81 6.19 -4.03 -5.43
C GLU A 81 5.21 -2.86 -5.57
N PHE A 82 4.16 -2.84 -4.76
CA PHE A 82 3.19 -1.75 -4.78
C PHE A 82 3.87 -0.42 -4.43
N HIS A 83 4.70 -0.41 -3.39
CA HIS A 83 5.47 0.79 -3.03
C HIS A 83 6.42 1.23 -4.14
N ARG A 84 7.06 0.28 -4.81
CA ARG A 84 7.94 0.58 -5.93
C ARG A 84 7.18 1.25 -7.07
N GLN A 85 6.01 0.76 -7.40
CA GLN A 85 5.16 1.35 -8.43
C GLN A 85 4.65 2.73 -8.01
N MET A 86 4.25 2.88 -6.74
CA MET A 86 3.85 4.18 -6.20
C MET A 86 4.97 5.21 -6.28
N LEU A 87 6.21 4.80 -6.06
CA LEU A 87 7.36 5.72 -6.07
C LEU A 87 7.55 6.35 -7.45
N VAL A 88 7.38 5.57 -8.52
CA VAL A 88 7.46 6.10 -9.88
C VAL A 88 6.43 7.23 -10.07
N ILE A 89 5.19 6.97 -9.63
CA ILE A 89 4.11 7.94 -9.78
C ILE A 89 4.33 9.15 -8.86
N ALA A 90 4.76 8.92 -7.62
CA ALA A 90 5.03 9.99 -6.68
C ALA A 90 6.12 10.94 -7.18
N ASN A 91 7.15 10.39 -7.80
CA ASN A 91 8.22 11.22 -8.38
C ASN A 91 7.71 12.10 -9.51
N LEU A 92 6.81 11.57 -10.36
CA LEU A 92 6.18 12.38 -11.40
C LEU A 92 5.37 13.53 -10.81
N ILE A 93 4.59 13.24 -9.78
CA ILE A 93 3.78 14.26 -9.09
C ILE A 93 4.69 15.34 -8.51
N ASN A 94 5.76 14.96 -7.84
CA ASN A 94 6.61 15.90 -7.13
C ASN A 94 7.47 16.77 -8.05
N VAL A 95 7.66 16.35 -9.32
CA VAL A 95 8.33 17.21 -10.31
C VAL A 95 7.33 17.93 -11.21
N GLY A 96 6.05 17.89 -10.90
CA GLY A 96 5.03 18.65 -11.64
C GLY A 96 4.49 17.98 -12.89
N LYS A 97 4.78 16.69 -13.10
CA LYS A 97 4.27 15.96 -14.27
C LYS A 97 2.94 15.29 -13.92
N PHE A 98 1.94 16.10 -13.60
CA PHE A 98 0.67 15.65 -13.06
C PHE A 98 -0.14 14.81 -14.04
N ALA A 99 -0.18 15.22 -15.31
CA ALA A 99 -0.93 14.50 -16.33
C ALA A 99 -0.33 13.10 -16.56
N ALA A 100 0.98 12.99 -16.59
CA ALA A 100 1.65 11.71 -16.73
C ALA A 100 1.37 10.80 -15.53
N ALA A 101 1.38 11.35 -14.32
CA ALA A 101 1.08 10.60 -13.10
C ALA A 101 -0.35 10.08 -13.13
N GLU A 102 -1.31 10.93 -13.48
CA GLU A 102 -2.72 10.52 -13.55
C GLU A 102 -2.93 9.44 -14.61
N HIS A 103 -2.26 9.59 -15.75
CA HIS A 103 -2.34 8.60 -16.82
C HIS A 103 -1.87 7.22 -16.33
N LEU A 104 -0.73 7.15 -15.64
CA LEU A 104 -0.22 5.90 -15.10
C LEU A 104 -1.16 5.31 -14.05
N LEU A 105 -1.70 6.13 -13.15
CA LEU A 105 -2.64 5.65 -12.14
C LEU A 105 -3.87 4.99 -12.76
N ASN A 106 -4.31 5.50 -13.90
CA ASN A 106 -5.52 5.01 -14.56
C ASN A 106 -5.27 3.88 -15.56
N THR A 107 -4.06 3.80 -16.14
CA THR A 107 -3.84 2.92 -17.29
C THR A 107 -2.66 1.96 -17.14
N SER A 108 -1.76 2.16 -16.18
CA SER A 108 -0.59 1.28 -16.04
C SER A 108 -1.01 -0.12 -15.61
N GLU A 109 -0.76 -1.09 -16.48
CA GLU A 109 -1.03 -2.51 -16.15
C GLU A 109 -0.14 -2.98 -15.00
N THR A 110 1.11 -2.50 -14.95
CA THR A 110 2.04 -2.87 -13.89
C THR A 110 1.57 -2.37 -12.54
N PHE A 111 1.08 -1.12 -12.48
CA PHE A 111 0.54 -0.57 -11.25
C PHE A 111 -0.74 -1.31 -10.83
N GLN A 112 -1.64 -1.56 -11.75
CA GLN A 112 -2.89 -2.27 -11.47
C GLN A 112 -2.61 -3.70 -11.01
N ALA A 113 -1.66 -4.38 -11.64
CA ALA A 113 -1.28 -5.73 -11.24
C ALA A 113 -0.73 -5.77 -9.82
N ALA A 114 0.16 -4.83 -9.46
CA ALA A 114 0.72 -4.76 -8.12
C ALA A 114 -0.39 -4.49 -7.10
N SER A 115 -1.29 -3.57 -7.41
CA SER A 115 -2.42 -3.21 -6.56
C SER A 115 -3.35 -4.41 -6.31
N ASN A 116 -3.77 -5.08 -7.39
CA ASN A 116 -4.69 -6.21 -7.30
C ASN A 116 -4.02 -7.43 -6.62
N SER A 117 -2.76 -7.67 -6.93
CA SER A 117 -2.03 -8.79 -6.34
C SER A 117 -1.83 -8.60 -4.84
N LEU A 118 -1.56 -7.37 -4.40
CA LEU A 118 -1.46 -7.08 -2.97
C LEU A 118 -2.78 -7.34 -2.26
N ALA A 119 -3.89 -6.84 -2.80
CA ALA A 119 -5.21 -7.06 -2.20
C ALA A 119 -5.54 -8.56 -2.13
N ASN A 120 -5.28 -9.29 -3.20
CA ASN A 120 -5.54 -10.73 -3.24
C ASN A 120 -4.65 -11.50 -2.27
N ALA A 121 -3.38 -11.10 -2.14
CA ALA A 121 -2.45 -11.72 -1.20
C ALA A 121 -2.90 -11.51 0.24
N ILE A 122 -3.38 -10.31 0.58
CA ILE A 122 -3.90 -10.02 1.92
C ILE A 122 -5.11 -10.90 2.22
N VAL A 123 -6.04 -11.04 1.28
CA VAL A 123 -7.21 -11.89 1.45
C VAL A 123 -6.79 -13.37 1.63
N ALA A 124 -5.83 -13.84 0.84
CA ALA A 124 -5.35 -15.21 0.96
C ALA A 124 -4.71 -15.48 2.32
N LEU A 125 -3.95 -14.52 2.83
CA LEU A 125 -3.35 -14.64 4.18
C LEU A 125 -4.43 -14.74 5.25
N ASP A 126 -5.48 -13.93 5.13
CA ASP A 126 -6.58 -13.97 6.07
C ASP A 126 -7.25 -15.35 6.12
N ARG A 127 -7.40 -15.98 4.96
CA ARG A 127 -8.08 -17.29 4.86
C ARG A 127 -7.35 -18.40 5.57
N ILE A 128 -6.02 -18.32 5.69
CA ILE A 128 -5.24 -19.35 6.38
C ILE A 128 -5.02 -19.03 7.86
N SER A 129 -5.46 -17.86 8.31
CA SER A 129 -5.32 -17.47 9.70
C SER A 129 -6.31 -18.25 10.55
N PRO A 130 -5.86 -18.88 11.69
CA PRO A 130 -6.77 -19.54 12.59
C PRO A 130 -7.80 -18.60 13.21
N VAL A 131 -7.45 -17.32 13.32
CA VAL A 131 -8.35 -16.27 13.80
C VAL A 131 -8.54 -15.30 12.65
N SER A 132 -9.77 -15.17 12.16
CA SER A 132 -10.04 -14.31 11.03
C SER A 132 -9.62 -12.87 11.30
N LEU A 133 -8.79 -12.33 10.43
CA LEU A 133 -8.34 -10.94 10.50
C LEU A 133 -9.37 -9.98 9.91
N ALA A 134 -10.40 -10.51 9.28
CA ALA A 134 -11.45 -9.72 8.65
C ALA A 134 -12.64 -9.43 9.56
N SER A 135 -12.74 -10.18 10.65
CA SER A 135 -13.86 -10.04 11.56
C SER A 135 -13.83 -8.76 12.38
#